data_d593016ce74f598240f374d7a136c05e
#
_entry.id   d593016ce74f598240f374d7a136c05e
#
_cell.length_a   1.000
_cell.length_b   1.000
_cell.length_c   1.000
_cell.angle_alpha   90.00
_cell.angle_beta   90.00
_cell.angle_gamma   90.00
#
_symmetry.space_group_name_H-M   'P 1'
#
loop_
_entity.id
_entity.type
_entity.pdbx_description
1 polymer ?
#
loop_
_entity_poly.entity_id
_entity_poly.type
_entity_poly.pdbx_seq_one_letter_code
_entity_poly.pdbx_strand_id
1 'polypeptide(L)'
;DSVASRGLGDVYKRQVLQGLPPFLTGGSMIEHVTMEKTTYTAPPQRYEAGVPNMSQVIGLAAAIDYLDALGMDNIFAHEQELTSYALEQLTGLPGVRIIGPTTPEQRGSALSFTIDGIHSHDVGQFLDDDGIAVRVGHHCAEPLHTRFGISGTARASFYIYNSCADIDQLVEGIVRVQKFFGVTSCA
;
A
#
# COMPACT_ATOMS: atom_id res chain seq x y z
N ASP A 1 5.72 23.75 -11.30
CA ASP A 1 6.41 23.34 -10.06
C ASP A 1 5.57 22.41 -9.17
N SER A 2 4.24 22.46 -9.25
CA SER A 2 3.36 21.56 -8.47
C SER A 2 3.45 20.08 -8.88
N VAL A 3 3.86 19.78 -10.10
CA VAL A 3 4.04 18.40 -10.60
C VAL A 3 5.34 17.79 -10.08
N ALA A 4 6.36 18.61 -9.84
CA ALA A 4 7.66 18.16 -9.34
C ALA A 4 7.57 17.58 -7.89
N SER A 5 6.60 18.04 -7.11
CA SER A 5 6.40 17.57 -5.73
C SER A 5 5.76 16.16 -5.63
N ARG A 6 5.37 15.55 -6.76
CA ARG A 6 4.64 14.28 -6.82
C ARG A 6 5.49 13.08 -7.26
N GLY A 7 6.77 13.05 -6.96
CA GLY A 7 7.60 11.88 -7.16
C GLY A 7 8.38 11.81 -8.49
N LEU A 8 8.31 12.83 -9.34
CA LEU A 8 9.14 12.97 -10.55
C LEU A 8 10.34 13.91 -10.35
N GLY A 9 10.66 14.24 -9.10
CA GLY A 9 11.70 15.20 -8.76
C GLY A 9 13.11 14.80 -9.19
N ASP A 10 13.41 13.54 -9.24
CA ASP A 10 14.67 12.95 -9.72
C ASP A 10 14.87 13.14 -11.22
N VAL A 11 13.82 13.10 -12.01
CA VAL A 11 13.85 13.40 -13.46
C VAL A 11 13.80 14.91 -13.72
N TYR A 12 13.18 15.66 -12.86
CA TYR A 12 12.95 17.10 -13.01
C TYR A 12 14.23 17.94 -12.90
N LYS A 13 15.16 17.59 -12.04
CA LYS A 13 16.41 18.32 -11.81
C LYS A 13 17.54 17.87 -12.75
N ARG A 14 17.28 17.84 -14.04
CA ARG A 14 18.25 17.40 -15.06
C ARG A 14 19.63 18.07 -14.92
N GLN A 15 19.68 19.35 -14.57
CA GLN A 15 20.93 20.09 -14.38
C GLN A 15 21.77 19.51 -13.24
N VAL A 16 21.12 19.06 -12.17
CA VAL A 16 21.80 18.40 -11.04
C VAL A 16 22.31 17.04 -11.49
N LEU A 17 21.48 16.24 -12.17
CA LEU A 17 21.86 14.92 -12.68
C LEU A 17 23.03 15.00 -13.69
N GLN A 18 23.12 16.07 -14.49
CA GLN A 18 24.24 16.25 -15.40
C GLN A 18 25.59 16.43 -14.70
N GLY A 19 25.59 17.02 -13.51
CA GLY A 19 26.79 17.27 -12.71
C GLY A 19 27.19 16.09 -11.78
N LEU A 20 26.30 15.13 -11.55
CA LEU A 20 26.56 14.01 -10.64
C LEU A 20 27.19 12.82 -11.37
N PRO A 21 28.10 12.08 -10.69
CA PRO A 21 28.60 10.81 -11.19
C PRO A 21 27.51 9.74 -11.11
N PRO A 22 27.61 8.63 -11.86
CA PRO A 22 26.70 7.51 -11.72
C PRO A 22 26.85 6.88 -10.32
N PHE A 23 25.75 6.41 -9.75
CA PHE A 23 25.74 5.71 -8.46
C PHE A 23 26.13 4.23 -8.62
N LEU A 24 25.57 3.57 -9.63
CA LEU A 24 25.94 2.22 -10.04
C LEU A 24 26.45 2.26 -11.48
N THR A 25 27.38 1.35 -11.79
CA THR A 25 27.94 1.23 -13.13
C THR A 25 27.69 -0.17 -13.69
N GLY A 26 27.49 -0.27 -15.01
CA GLY A 26 27.24 -1.53 -15.70
C GLY A 26 27.06 -1.31 -17.19
N GLY A 27 26.53 -2.32 -17.88
CA GLY A 27 26.18 -2.22 -19.30
C GLY A 27 25.15 -1.13 -19.55
N SER A 28 24.96 -0.76 -20.80
CA SER A 28 23.98 0.20 -21.35
C SER A 28 24.18 1.67 -20.97
N MET A 29 24.93 1.99 -19.90
CA MET A 29 25.11 3.36 -19.40
C MET A 29 26.52 3.93 -19.65
N ILE A 30 27.42 3.16 -20.21
CA ILE A 30 28.79 3.54 -20.57
C ILE A 30 28.88 3.91 -22.05
N GLU A 31 29.69 4.93 -22.38
CA GLU A 31 30.03 5.29 -23.75
C GLU A 31 31.38 4.67 -24.15
N HIS A 32 32.37 4.85 -23.28
CA HIS A 32 33.72 4.38 -23.54
C HIS A 32 34.41 3.95 -22.26
N VAL A 33 35.13 2.84 -22.32
CA VAL A 33 35.88 2.27 -21.20
C VAL A 33 37.32 2.00 -21.62
N THR A 34 38.28 2.52 -20.87
CA THR A 34 39.70 2.16 -20.95
C THR A 34 40.17 1.70 -19.58
N MET A 35 41.43 1.27 -19.49
CA MET A 35 42.01 0.92 -18.20
C MET A 35 42.17 2.13 -17.26
N GLU A 36 42.25 3.32 -17.82
CA GLU A 36 42.49 4.57 -17.08
C GLU A 36 41.23 5.40 -16.85
N LYS A 37 40.21 5.25 -17.72
CA LYS A 37 39.03 6.13 -17.68
C LYS A 37 37.79 5.46 -18.25
N THR A 38 36.64 5.77 -17.64
CA THR A 38 35.32 5.46 -18.16
C THR A 38 34.54 6.75 -18.42
N THR A 39 33.86 6.83 -19.56
CA THR A 39 32.87 7.87 -19.86
C THR A 39 31.47 7.28 -19.90
N TYR A 40 30.50 8.08 -19.52
CA TYR A 40 29.13 7.65 -19.34
C TYR A 40 28.17 8.43 -20.22
N THR A 41 27.07 7.80 -20.58
CA THR A 41 25.98 8.44 -21.33
C THR A 41 25.39 9.63 -20.56
N ALA A 42 24.60 10.43 -21.25
CA ALA A 42 23.87 11.52 -20.61
C ALA A 42 22.75 11.00 -19.71
N PRO A 43 22.32 11.75 -18.68
CA PRO A 43 21.10 11.46 -17.97
C PRO A 43 19.86 11.43 -18.88
N PRO A 44 18.87 10.54 -18.66
CA PRO A 44 18.74 9.64 -17.51
C PRO A 44 19.54 8.33 -17.61
N GLN A 45 19.98 7.92 -18.80
CA GLN A 45 20.63 6.61 -19.06
C GLN A 45 21.87 6.39 -18.19
N ARG A 46 22.59 7.45 -17.82
CA ARG A 46 23.74 7.38 -16.90
C ARG A 46 23.44 6.67 -15.58
N TYR A 47 22.19 6.68 -15.15
CA TYR A 47 21.74 6.13 -13.88
C TYR A 47 21.01 4.78 -14.03
N GLU A 48 20.95 4.26 -15.24
CA GLU A 48 20.28 3.01 -15.59
C GLU A 48 21.29 1.93 -15.95
N ALA A 49 21.95 1.37 -14.92
CA ALA A 49 22.98 0.35 -15.11
C ALA A 49 22.37 -1.01 -15.46
N GLY A 50 22.82 -1.62 -16.55
CA GLY A 50 22.40 -2.95 -16.99
C GLY A 50 21.21 -2.93 -17.96
N VAL A 51 20.65 -4.12 -18.19
CA VAL A 51 19.48 -4.30 -19.06
C VAL A 51 18.21 -3.90 -18.29
N PRO A 52 17.35 -3.02 -18.83
CA PRO A 52 16.10 -2.66 -18.20
C PRO A 52 15.15 -3.87 -18.07
N ASN A 53 14.24 -3.82 -17.11
CA ASN A 53 13.24 -4.86 -16.82
C ASN A 53 12.14 -4.90 -17.89
N MET A 54 12.48 -5.34 -19.12
CA MET A 54 11.59 -5.26 -20.28
C MET A 54 10.28 -6.05 -20.11
N SER A 55 10.34 -7.25 -19.55
CA SER A 55 9.15 -8.08 -19.32
C SER A 55 8.21 -7.45 -18.30
N GLN A 56 8.75 -6.81 -17.25
CA GLN A 56 7.96 -6.10 -16.26
C GLN A 56 7.32 -4.84 -16.82
N VAL A 57 8.02 -4.12 -17.71
CA VAL A 57 7.46 -2.94 -18.41
C VAL A 57 6.29 -3.34 -19.32
N ILE A 58 6.43 -4.43 -20.07
CA ILE A 58 5.34 -4.97 -20.91
C ILE A 58 4.16 -5.40 -20.03
N GLY A 59 4.44 -6.09 -18.91
CA GLY A 59 3.40 -6.49 -17.96
C GLY A 59 2.68 -5.30 -17.33
N LEU A 60 3.42 -4.23 -17.01
CA LEU A 60 2.83 -3.00 -16.48
C LEU A 60 1.92 -2.31 -17.53
N ALA A 61 2.35 -2.28 -18.79
CA ALA A 61 1.52 -1.73 -19.87
C ALA A 61 0.19 -2.50 -19.99
N ALA A 62 0.23 -3.83 -20.00
CA ALA A 62 -0.97 -4.66 -20.04
C ALA A 62 -1.87 -4.45 -18.80
N ALA A 63 -1.29 -4.23 -17.62
CA ALA A 63 -2.06 -3.91 -16.40
C ALA A 63 -2.74 -2.54 -16.50
N ILE A 64 -2.08 -1.55 -17.09
CA ILE A 64 -2.66 -0.22 -17.33
C ILE A 64 -3.84 -0.34 -18.31
N ASP A 65 -3.65 -1.03 -19.44
CA ASP A 65 -4.71 -1.26 -20.42
C ASP A 65 -5.93 -1.96 -19.79
N TYR A 66 -5.69 -2.91 -18.89
CA TYR A 66 -6.76 -3.59 -18.14
C TYR A 66 -7.54 -2.62 -17.24
N LEU A 67 -6.84 -1.76 -16.47
CA LEU A 67 -7.50 -0.79 -15.60
C LEU A 67 -8.24 0.30 -16.40
N ASP A 68 -7.65 0.75 -17.51
CA ASP A 68 -8.29 1.73 -18.40
C ASP A 68 -9.57 1.16 -19.02
N ALA A 69 -9.58 -0.13 -19.36
CA ALA A 69 -10.78 -0.80 -19.89
C ALA A 69 -11.91 -0.91 -18.85
N LEU A 70 -11.61 -1.02 -17.57
CA LEU A 70 -12.58 -0.94 -16.47
C LEU A 70 -13.07 0.48 -16.24
N GLY A 71 -12.20 1.46 -16.47
CA GLY A 71 -12.42 2.88 -16.20
C GLY A 71 -12.06 3.27 -14.76
N MET A 72 -11.12 4.19 -14.60
CA MET A 72 -10.63 4.62 -13.28
C MET A 72 -11.73 5.21 -12.39
N ASP A 73 -12.73 5.90 -12.97
CA ASP A 73 -13.86 6.45 -12.21
C ASP A 73 -14.77 5.34 -11.66
N ASN A 74 -14.96 4.25 -12.41
CA ASN A 74 -15.71 3.08 -11.96
C ASN A 74 -14.97 2.35 -10.84
N ILE A 75 -13.65 2.20 -10.96
CA ILE A 75 -12.81 1.61 -9.94
C ILE A 75 -12.91 2.43 -8.65
N PHE A 76 -12.75 3.74 -8.75
CA PHE A 76 -12.88 4.63 -7.60
C PHE A 76 -14.26 4.56 -6.94
N ALA A 77 -15.32 4.55 -7.71
CA ALA A 77 -16.68 4.43 -7.18
C ALA A 77 -16.88 3.10 -6.42
N HIS A 78 -16.41 1.99 -6.99
CA HIS A 78 -16.45 0.68 -6.35
C HIS A 78 -15.64 0.64 -5.03
N GLU A 79 -14.43 1.19 -5.03
CA GLU A 79 -13.61 1.28 -3.83
C GLU A 79 -14.25 2.15 -2.73
N GLN A 80 -14.95 3.22 -3.11
CA GLN A 80 -15.67 4.07 -2.17
C GLN A 80 -16.88 3.34 -1.57
N GLU A 81 -17.61 2.58 -2.37
CA GLU A 81 -18.72 1.74 -1.90
C GLU A 81 -18.25 0.70 -0.88
N LEU A 82 -17.19 -0.07 -1.21
CA LEU A 82 -16.60 -1.05 -0.30
C LEU A 82 -16.07 -0.39 0.98
N THR A 83 -15.42 0.77 0.86
CA THR A 83 -14.89 1.51 2.01
C THR A 83 -15.99 1.99 2.92
N SER A 84 -17.08 2.51 2.36
CA SER A 84 -18.26 2.94 3.12
C SER A 84 -18.88 1.77 3.87
N TYR A 85 -19.11 0.66 3.17
CA TYR A 85 -19.65 -0.55 3.78
C TYR A 85 -18.77 -1.11 4.90
N ALA A 86 -17.47 -1.20 4.66
CA ALA A 86 -16.53 -1.69 5.69
C ALA A 86 -16.46 -0.76 6.91
N LEU A 87 -16.51 0.56 6.72
CA LEU A 87 -16.57 1.51 7.83
C LEU A 87 -17.83 1.31 8.66
N GLU A 88 -18.99 1.19 8.02
CA GLU A 88 -20.26 0.95 8.69
C GLU A 88 -20.21 -0.34 9.52
N GLN A 89 -19.79 -1.44 8.92
CA GLN A 89 -19.73 -2.74 9.58
C GLN A 89 -18.72 -2.78 10.74
N LEU A 90 -17.50 -2.28 10.52
CA LEU A 90 -16.43 -2.35 11.53
C LEU A 90 -16.66 -1.38 12.69
N THR A 91 -17.20 -0.17 12.45
CA THR A 91 -17.52 0.77 13.53
C THR A 91 -18.68 0.29 14.39
N GLY A 92 -19.54 -0.58 13.86
CA GLY A 92 -20.62 -1.23 14.62
C GLY A 92 -20.14 -2.32 15.58
N LEU A 93 -18.90 -2.79 15.46
CA LEU A 93 -18.36 -3.85 16.32
C LEU A 93 -17.86 -3.30 17.65
N PRO A 94 -18.34 -3.81 18.80
CA PRO A 94 -17.85 -3.40 20.11
C PRO A 94 -16.34 -3.62 20.25
N GLY A 95 -15.62 -2.66 20.84
CA GLY A 95 -14.18 -2.77 21.08
C GLY A 95 -13.30 -2.67 19.82
N VAL A 96 -13.87 -2.49 18.64
CA VAL A 96 -13.13 -2.20 17.41
C VAL A 96 -13.00 -0.70 17.24
N ARG A 97 -11.76 -0.23 17.06
CA ARG A 97 -11.45 1.18 16.82
C ARG A 97 -10.78 1.35 15.47
N ILE A 98 -11.41 2.10 14.58
CA ILE A 98 -10.82 2.50 13.30
C ILE A 98 -9.77 3.59 13.52
N ILE A 99 -8.64 3.46 12.85
CA ILE A 99 -7.56 4.44 12.85
C ILE A 99 -7.62 5.25 11.56
N GLY A 100 -7.72 6.58 11.73
CA GLY A 100 -7.88 7.52 10.62
C GLY A 100 -9.31 8.02 10.43
N PRO A 101 -9.60 8.72 9.32
CA PRO A 101 -10.94 9.26 9.05
C PRO A 101 -12.01 8.16 9.02
N THR A 102 -13.20 8.49 9.51
CA THR A 102 -14.36 7.58 9.51
C THR A 102 -15.33 7.84 8.36
N THR A 103 -14.93 8.67 7.41
CA THR A 103 -15.69 8.99 6.20
C THR A 103 -14.94 8.48 4.97
N PRO A 104 -15.63 7.87 4.00
CA PRO A 104 -14.98 7.25 2.82
C PRO A 104 -14.29 8.28 1.92
N GLU A 105 -14.79 9.52 1.83
CA GLU A 105 -14.26 10.58 0.95
C GLU A 105 -12.83 11.01 1.30
N GLN A 106 -12.40 10.76 2.53
CA GLN A 106 -11.09 11.18 3.03
C GLN A 106 -10.08 10.03 3.13
N ARG A 107 -10.40 8.87 2.59
CA ARG A 107 -9.50 7.71 2.64
C ARG A 107 -9.56 6.86 1.38
N GLY A 108 -8.49 6.10 1.17
CA GLY A 108 -8.49 5.02 0.19
C GLY A 108 -9.11 3.75 0.78
N SER A 109 -9.18 2.70 -0.04
CA SER A 109 -9.77 1.40 0.25
C SER A 109 -8.93 0.54 1.21
N ALA A 110 -8.35 1.15 2.25
CA ALA A 110 -7.57 0.49 3.28
C ALA A 110 -7.98 0.97 4.67
N LEU A 111 -8.44 0.05 5.52
CA LEU A 111 -8.88 0.32 6.87
C LEU A 111 -7.94 -0.32 7.89
N SER A 112 -7.28 0.53 8.68
CA SER A 112 -6.50 0.10 9.85
C SER A 112 -7.37 0.15 11.09
N PHE A 113 -7.33 -0.89 11.90
CA PHE A 113 -8.13 -0.98 13.12
C PHE A 113 -7.36 -1.68 14.25
N THR A 114 -7.81 -1.45 15.46
CA THR A 114 -7.41 -2.19 16.66
C THR A 114 -8.63 -2.85 17.29
N ILE A 115 -8.40 -3.91 18.06
CA ILE A 115 -9.42 -4.55 18.88
C ILE A 115 -8.95 -4.42 20.33
N ASP A 116 -9.81 -3.92 21.20
CA ASP A 116 -9.46 -3.71 22.61
C ASP A 116 -8.98 -5.00 23.28
N GLY A 117 -7.84 -4.91 23.95
CA GLY A 117 -7.25 -6.03 24.67
C GLY A 117 -6.61 -7.13 23.81
N ILE A 118 -6.61 -7.02 22.48
CA ILE A 118 -6.03 -8.02 21.57
C ILE A 118 -4.90 -7.40 20.75
N HIS A 119 -3.74 -8.05 20.76
CA HIS A 119 -2.61 -7.58 19.97
C HIS A 119 -2.87 -7.80 18.47
N SER A 120 -2.43 -6.86 17.62
CA SER A 120 -2.70 -6.93 16.19
C SER A 120 -2.14 -8.18 15.49
N HIS A 121 -1.03 -8.76 15.99
CA HIS A 121 -0.48 -10.02 15.45
C HIS A 121 -1.39 -11.19 15.74
N ASP A 122 -2.00 -11.24 16.92
CA ASP A 122 -2.96 -12.31 17.28
C ASP A 122 -4.21 -12.20 16.40
N VAL A 123 -4.69 -10.98 16.17
CA VAL A 123 -5.80 -10.72 15.23
C VAL A 123 -5.45 -11.26 13.84
N GLY A 124 -4.25 -10.93 13.33
CA GLY A 124 -3.80 -11.39 12.01
C GLY A 124 -3.67 -12.89 11.91
N GLN A 125 -3.11 -13.55 12.92
CA GLN A 125 -2.95 -15.00 12.93
C GLN A 125 -4.30 -15.72 12.90
N PHE A 126 -5.25 -15.29 13.72
CA PHE A 126 -6.60 -15.89 13.74
C PHE A 126 -7.35 -15.69 12.42
N LEU A 127 -7.24 -14.50 11.83
CA LEU A 127 -7.87 -14.22 10.54
C LEU A 127 -7.24 -15.04 9.42
N ASP A 128 -5.91 -15.22 9.45
CA ASP A 128 -5.19 -16.06 8.48
C ASP A 128 -5.59 -17.52 8.56
N ASP A 129 -5.75 -18.07 9.76
CA ASP A 129 -6.25 -19.44 9.99
C ASP A 129 -7.67 -19.64 9.40
N ASP A 130 -8.47 -18.58 9.34
CA ASP A 130 -9.79 -18.55 8.71
C ASP A 130 -9.74 -18.21 7.19
N GLY A 131 -8.54 -18.04 6.60
CA GLY A 131 -8.35 -17.68 5.19
C GLY A 131 -8.58 -16.21 4.88
N ILE A 132 -8.57 -15.33 5.89
CA ILE A 132 -8.79 -13.89 5.76
C ILE A 132 -7.44 -13.16 5.85
N ALA A 133 -6.89 -12.74 4.73
CA ALA A 133 -5.59 -12.07 4.67
C ALA A 133 -5.68 -10.60 5.08
N VAL A 134 -5.02 -10.23 6.16
CA VAL A 134 -4.83 -8.85 6.61
C VAL A 134 -3.35 -8.56 6.86
N ARG A 135 -2.96 -7.30 6.76
CA ARG A 135 -1.62 -6.89 7.18
C ARG A 135 -1.64 -6.44 8.64
N VAL A 136 -0.61 -6.81 9.41
CA VAL A 136 -0.48 -6.42 10.82
C VAL A 136 0.82 -5.67 11.10
N GLY A 137 0.84 -4.86 12.16
CA GLY A 137 2.01 -4.12 12.63
C GLY A 137 1.93 -2.62 12.38
N HIS A 138 3.09 -1.99 12.17
CA HIS A 138 3.20 -0.53 12.03
C HIS A 138 2.97 0.00 10.60
N HIS A 139 2.88 -0.85 9.60
CA HIS A 139 2.69 -0.49 8.18
C HIS A 139 3.73 0.52 7.66
N CYS A 140 4.98 0.44 8.14
CA CYS A 140 6.08 1.39 7.90
C CYS A 140 5.79 2.82 8.41
N ALA A 141 4.89 2.95 9.41
CA ALA A 141 4.43 4.23 9.98
C ALA A 141 4.50 4.22 11.53
N GLU A 142 5.59 3.72 12.10
CA GLU A 142 5.78 3.62 13.55
C GLU A 142 5.61 4.96 14.29
N PRO A 143 6.10 6.11 13.77
CA PRO A 143 5.87 7.40 14.44
C PRO A 143 4.39 7.76 14.55
N LEU A 144 3.56 7.36 13.56
CA LEU A 144 2.12 7.56 13.60
C LEU A 144 1.46 6.70 14.69
N HIS A 145 1.86 5.43 14.80
CA HIS A 145 1.37 4.53 15.85
C HIS A 145 1.73 5.06 17.25
N THR A 146 2.96 5.52 17.44
CA THR A 146 3.42 6.16 18.68
C THR A 146 2.56 7.38 19.02
N ARG A 147 2.26 8.24 18.03
CA ARG A 147 1.40 9.41 18.22
C ARG A 147 -0.03 9.04 18.65
N PHE A 148 -0.57 7.93 18.16
CA PHE A 148 -1.89 7.44 18.56
C PHE A 148 -1.86 6.57 19.83
N GLY A 149 -0.69 6.31 20.41
CA GLY A 149 -0.52 5.50 21.61
C GLY A 149 -0.89 4.04 21.41
N ILE A 150 -0.64 3.49 20.22
CA ILE A 150 -0.97 2.11 19.83
C ILE A 150 0.30 1.35 19.41
N SER A 151 0.36 0.07 19.75
CA SER A 151 1.50 -0.81 19.45
C SER A 151 1.50 -1.38 18.03
N GLY A 152 0.39 -1.28 17.33
CA GLY A 152 0.21 -1.78 15.97
C GLY A 152 -1.27 -1.86 15.61
N THR A 153 -1.55 -2.10 14.34
CA THR A 153 -2.91 -2.26 13.82
C THR A 153 -3.01 -3.48 12.92
N ALA A 154 -4.19 -4.06 12.78
CA ALA A 154 -4.56 -4.87 11.64
C ALA A 154 -5.09 -3.94 10.54
N ARG A 155 -4.78 -4.23 9.26
CA ARG A 155 -5.22 -3.46 8.11
C ARG A 155 -5.84 -4.36 7.06
N ALA A 156 -7.11 -4.17 6.81
CA ALA A 156 -7.82 -4.71 5.65
C ALA A 156 -7.66 -3.73 4.47
N SER A 157 -7.44 -4.27 3.27
CA SER A 157 -7.34 -3.48 2.04
C SER A 157 -8.22 -4.12 0.98
N PHE A 158 -9.01 -3.31 0.29
CA PHE A 158 -9.95 -3.74 -0.73
C PHE A 158 -9.53 -3.20 -2.10
N TYR A 159 -9.87 -3.93 -3.16
CA TYR A 159 -9.60 -3.51 -4.53
C TYR A 159 -10.70 -4.01 -5.47
N ILE A 160 -10.49 -3.87 -6.78
CA ILE A 160 -11.46 -4.15 -7.85
C ILE A 160 -12.06 -5.56 -7.84
N TYR A 161 -11.42 -6.50 -7.19
CA TYR A 161 -11.84 -7.92 -7.11
C TYR A 161 -12.55 -8.27 -5.79
N ASN A 162 -12.62 -7.34 -4.84
CA ASN A 162 -13.33 -7.58 -3.59
C ASN A 162 -14.82 -7.22 -3.70
N SER A 163 -15.61 -7.80 -2.82
CA SER A 163 -17.05 -7.61 -2.70
C SER A 163 -17.46 -7.36 -1.25
N CYS A 164 -18.70 -6.97 -1.01
CA CYS A 164 -19.24 -6.87 0.34
C CYS A 164 -19.18 -8.21 1.10
N ALA A 165 -19.26 -9.34 0.41
CA ALA A 165 -19.16 -10.65 1.05
C ALA A 165 -17.77 -10.89 1.67
N ASP A 166 -16.68 -10.34 1.11
CA ASP A 166 -15.35 -10.42 1.71
C ASP A 166 -15.28 -9.60 3.01
N ILE A 167 -16.00 -8.47 3.04
CA ILE A 167 -16.12 -7.63 4.24
C ILE A 167 -16.94 -8.35 5.31
N ASP A 168 -18.03 -9.00 4.93
CA ASP A 168 -18.84 -9.81 5.85
C ASP A 168 -18.01 -10.93 6.50
N GLN A 169 -17.19 -11.63 5.71
CA GLN A 169 -16.26 -12.64 6.22
C GLN A 169 -15.24 -12.03 7.20
N LEU A 170 -14.69 -10.86 6.90
CA LEU A 170 -13.79 -10.15 7.82
C LEU A 170 -14.50 -9.82 9.15
N VAL A 171 -15.72 -9.33 9.10
CA VAL A 171 -16.53 -9.00 10.27
C VAL A 171 -16.79 -10.24 11.13
N GLU A 172 -17.22 -11.35 10.50
CA GLU A 172 -17.41 -12.63 11.19
C GLU A 172 -16.10 -13.15 11.81
N GLY A 173 -14.98 -13.02 11.08
CA GLY A 173 -13.65 -13.37 11.58
C GLY A 173 -13.29 -12.56 12.83
N ILE A 174 -13.49 -11.24 12.81
CA ILE A 174 -13.24 -10.37 13.97
C ILE A 174 -14.12 -10.78 15.17
N VAL A 175 -15.39 -11.08 14.95
CA VAL A 175 -16.29 -11.57 16.03
C VAL A 175 -15.78 -12.90 16.63
N ARG A 176 -15.27 -13.81 15.80
CA ARG A 176 -14.65 -15.04 16.28
C ARG A 176 -13.39 -14.79 17.11
N VAL A 177 -12.52 -13.87 16.66
CA VAL A 177 -11.35 -13.43 17.41
C VAL A 177 -11.74 -12.88 18.78
N GLN A 178 -12.71 -11.96 18.84
CA GLN A 178 -13.19 -11.38 20.09
C GLN A 178 -13.75 -12.44 21.04
N LYS A 179 -14.52 -13.38 20.51
CA LYS A 179 -15.08 -14.50 21.30
C LYS A 179 -13.98 -15.39 21.88
N PHE A 180 -12.96 -15.71 21.10
CA PHE A 180 -11.84 -16.54 21.56
C PHE A 180 -11.06 -15.90 22.70
N PHE A 181 -10.78 -14.60 22.60
CA PHE A 181 -10.06 -13.84 23.64
C PHE A 181 -10.95 -13.38 24.80
N GLY A 182 -12.25 -13.67 24.77
CA GLY A 182 -13.18 -13.32 25.84
C GLY A 182 -13.44 -11.80 25.95
N VAL A 183 -13.26 -11.04 24.87
CA VAL A 183 -13.39 -9.56 24.82
C VAL A 183 -14.77 -9.15 24.29
N THR A 184 -15.71 -10.08 24.14
CA THR A 184 -17.10 -9.74 23.80
C THR A 184 -17.68 -8.90 24.93
N SER A 185 -18.08 -7.64 24.59
CA SER A 185 -18.80 -6.79 25.53
C SER A 185 -20.00 -7.55 26.10
N CYS A 186 -20.07 -7.64 27.43
CA CYS A 186 -21.36 -7.87 28.08
C CYS A 186 -22.33 -6.80 27.57
N ALA A 187 -23.37 -7.23 26.87
CA ALA A 187 -24.49 -6.38 26.49
C ALA A 187 -25.19 -5.85 27.76
#